data_7f4979e640e97282506667f17155f4bc
#
_entry.id   7f4979e640e97282506667f17155f4bc
#
_cell.length_a   1.000
_cell.length_b   1.000
_cell.length_c   1.000
_cell.angle_alpha   90.00
_cell.angle_beta   90.00
_cell.angle_gamma   90.00
#
_symmetry.space_group_name_H-M   'P 1'
#
loop_
_entity.id
_entity.type
_entity.pdbx_description
1 polymer ?
#
loop_
_entity_poly.entity_id
_entity_poly.type
_entity_poly.pdbx_seq_one_letter_code
_entity_poly.pdbx_strand_id
1 'polypeptide(L)'
;MNKKKKIFILGVTGQDGSFMAKLMLEKKHIVYGLVRKSSTGNLSNIKELIHKKNFFIQHGDLLDFASLERIIRKIKPDEIYNFADQDHVRWSFDIPFYSFNVTANAVIKILEIIKNYSPESKFFQPYSSNMFGNSINKKQDELEKFSPLSIYALGKTTAYYACQMYKEVYGLKIYGAIFYNHESEIRPEEYVTRKITKSVARIFYGK
;
A
#
# COMPACT_ATOMS: atom_id res chain seq x y z
N MET A 1 -5.38 16.78 -24.12
CA MET A 1 -4.21 16.14 -23.47
C MET A 1 -4.45 16.09 -21.97
N ASN A 2 -4.42 14.90 -21.33
CA ASN A 2 -4.57 14.82 -19.89
C ASN A 2 -3.39 15.53 -19.20
N LYS A 3 -3.69 16.40 -18.22
CA LYS A 3 -2.68 17.12 -17.43
C LYS A 3 -1.72 16.13 -16.77
N LYS A 4 -0.42 16.35 -16.94
CA LYS A 4 0.64 15.56 -16.30
C LYS A 4 0.57 15.74 -14.77
N LYS A 5 0.36 14.65 -14.03
CA LYS A 5 0.21 14.64 -12.57
C LYS A 5 1.49 14.17 -11.90
N LYS A 6 1.67 14.60 -10.64
CA LYS A 6 2.66 14.06 -9.70
C LYS A 6 2.00 12.97 -8.88
N ILE A 7 2.47 11.74 -9.01
CA ILE A 7 1.96 10.56 -8.33
C ILE A 7 2.98 10.13 -7.27
N PHE A 8 2.56 10.01 -6.02
CA PHE A 8 3.41 9.48 -4.96
C PHE A 8 2.92 8.10 -4.53
N ILE A 9 3.81 7.10 -4.58
CA ILE A 9 3.51 5.71 -4.29
C ILE A 9 4.34 5.25 -3.10
N LEU A 10 3.67 4.97 -1.99
CA LEU A 10 4.25 4.28 -0.84
C LEU A 10 4.14 2.78 -1.10
N GLY A 11 5.22 2.03 -0.81
CA GLY A 11 5.28 0.60 -1.15
C GLY A 11 5.56 0.32 -2.63
N VAL A 12 6.21 1.24 -3.32
CA VAL A 12 6.53 1.12 -4.76
C VAL A 12 7.34 -0.13 -5.12
N THR A 13 8.04 -0.73 -4.17
CA THR A 13 8.83 -1.95 -4.36
C THR A 13 8.03 -3.25 -4.17
N GLY A 14 6.78 -3.15 -3.67
CA GLY A 14 5.85 -4.27 -3.56
C GLY A 14 5.17 -4.60 -4.89
N GLN A 15 4.33 -5.65 -4.89
CA GLN A 15 3.57 -6.08 -6.05
C GLN A 15 2.73 -4.93 -6.63
N ASP A 16 1.76 -4.44 -5.89
CA ASP A 16 0.78 -3.46 -6.37
C ASP A 16 1.43 -2.11 -6.68
N GLY A 17 2.36 -1.67 -5.81
CA GLY A 17 3.08 -0.41 -6.00
C GLY A 17 3.92 -0.38 -7.26
N SER A 18 4.57 -1.49 -7.61
CA SER A 18 5.40 -1.57 -8.83
C SER A 18 4.54 -1.57 -10.11
N PHE A 19 3.42 -2.29 -10.12
CA PHE A 19 2.47 -2.26 -11.24
C PHE A 19 1.82 -0.87 -11.37
N MET A 20 1.43 -0.26 -10.27
CA MET A 20 0.88 1.10 -10.29
C MET A 20 1.91 2.10 -10.83
N ALA A 21 3.18 2.00 -10.42
CA ALA A 21 4.24 2.87 -10.93
C ALA A 21 4.42 2.71 -12.44
N LYS A 22 4.44 1.48 -12.95
CA LYS A 22 4.52 1.19 -14.38
C LYS A 22 3.34 1.81 -15.15
N LEU A 23 2.11 1.57 -14.69
CA LEU A 23 0.89 2.12 -15.29
C LEU A 23 0.90 3.65 -15.33
N MET A 24 1.34 4.31 -14.24
CA MET A 24 1.35 5.77 -14.18
C MET A 24 2.43 6.39 -15.08
N LEU A 25 3.57 5.70 -15.26
CA LEU A 25 4.60 6.10 -16.20
C LEU A 25 4.14 5.94 -17.66
N GLU A 26 3.44 4.86 -18.00
CA GLU A 26 2.81 4.65 -19.31
C GLU A 26 1.80 5.76 -19.64
N LYS A 27 1.04 6.21 -18.64
CA LYS A 27 0.16 7.37 -18.74
C LYS A 27 0.88 8.73 -18.76
N LYS A 28 2.23 8.72 -18.83
CA LYS A 28 3.11 9.90 -18.92
C LYS A 28 3.06 10.82 -17.70
N HIS A 29 2.67 10.31 -16.51
CA HIS A 29 2.74 11.02 -15.24
C HIS A 29 4.17 11.08 -14.69
N ILE A 30 4.40 11.90 -13.66
CA ILE A 30 5.63 11.92 -12.88
C ILE A 30 5.38 11.04 -11.66
N VAL A 31 6.21 10.02 -11.46
CA VAL A 31 6.07 9.06 -10.36
C VAL A 31 7.20 9.24 -9.35
N TYR A 32 6.82 9.40 -8.10
CA TYR A 32 7.71 9.37 -6.94
C TYR A 32 7.42 8.11 -6.15
N GLY A 33 8.41 7.26 -5.94
CA GLY A 33 8.26 6.02 -5.20
C GLY A 33 8.96 6.08 -3.85
N LEU A 34 8.25 5.81 -2.75
CA LEU A 34 8.87 5.67 -1.42
C LEU A 34 9.60 4.34 -1.32
N VAL A 35 10.88 4.41 -0.99
CA VAL A 35 11.73 3.24 -0.77
C VAL A 35 12.31 3.29 0.65
N ARG A 36 12.08 2.23 1.41
CA ARG A 36 12.69 2.03 2.72
C ARG A 36 14.12 1.49 2.57
N LYS A 37 15.04 1.93 3.42
CA LYS A 37 16.38 1.36 3.47
C LYS A 37 16.31 -0.13 3.84
N SER A 38 16.99 -0.95 3.07
CA SER A 38 17.14 -2.39 3.30
C SER A 38 18.61 -2.78 3.15
N SER A 39 19.11 -3.67 4.00
CA SER A 39 20.48 -4.18 3.94
C SER A 39 20.73 -5.10 2.74
N THR A 40 19.69 -5.83 2.30
CA THR A 40 19.77 -6.79 1.18
C THR A 40 19.28 -6.20 -0.15
N GLY A 41 18.82 -4.95 -0.14
CA GLY A 41 18.16 -4.34 -1.29
C GLY A 41 16.70 -4.81 -1.45
N ASN A 42 15.89 -4.00 -2.10
CA ASN A 42 14.48 -4.28 -2.34
C ASN A 42 13.98 -3.63 -3.64
N LEU A 43 14.86 -3.42 -4.62
CA LEU A 43 14.55 -2.69 -5.85
C LEU A 43 14.21 -3.59 -7.04
N SER A 44 14.18 -4.92 -6.86
CA SER A 44 14.00 -5.90 -7.95
C SER A 44 12.77 -5.62 -8.81
N ASN A 45 11.62 -5.34 -8.18
CA ASN A 45 10.34 -5.12 -8.86
C ASN A 45 10.26 -3.79 -9.62
N ILE A 46 11.15 -2.85 -9.32
CA ILE A 46 11.20 -1.53 -9.98
C ILE A 46 12.49 -1.29 -10.78
N LYS A 47 13.32 -2.34 -10.94
CA LYS A 47 14.63 -2.24 -11.62
C LYS A 47 14.53 -1.57 -12.98
N GLU A 48 13.53 -1.90 -13.78
CA GLU A 48 13.31 -1.32 -15.12
C GLU A 48 12.80 0.12 -15.07
N LEU A 49 12.27 0.56 -13.93
CA LEU A 49 11.69 1.89 -13.78
C LEU A 49 12.71 2.93 -13.30
N ILE A 50 13.77 2.51 -12.60
CA ILE A 50 14.76 3.41 -11.97
C ILE A 50 15.39 4.39 -12.97
N HIS A 51 15.58 3.95 -14.22
CA HIS A 51 16.22 4.76 -15.26
C HIS A 51 15.21 5.56 -16.11
N LYS A 52 13.90 5.47 -15.82
CA LYS A 52 12.90 6.24 -16.57
C LYS A 52 12.94 7.71 -16.15
N LYS A 53 12.97 8.63 -17.12
CA LYS A 53 13.07 10.09 -16.93
C LYS A 53 12.05 10.69 -15.93
N ASN A 54 10.87 10.08 -15.81
CA ASN A 54 9.77 10.57 -14.96
C ASN A 54 9.59 9.74 -13.68
N PHE A 55 10.55 8.88 -13.30
CA PHE A 55 10.52 8.10 -12.07
C PHE A 55 11.59 8.58 -11.10
N PHE A 56 11.19 8.85 -9.86
CA PHE A 56 12.08 9.39 -8.82
C PHE A 56 11.93 8.60 -7.52
N ILE A 57 13.01 8.05 -7.01
CA ILE A 57 13.04 7.40 -5.70
C ILE A 57 13.08 8.47 -4.61
N GLN A 58 12.26 8.28 -3.58
CA GLN A 58 12.29 9.03 -2.32
C GLN A 58 12.62 8.06 -1.18
N HIS A 59 13.63 8.38 -0.39
CA HIS A 59 14.00 7.57 0.76
C HIS A 59 13.26 8.04 2.03
N GLY A 60 12.58 7.10 2.68
CA GLY A 60 11.82 7.32 3.91
C GLY A 60 11.21 6.01 4.43
N ASP A 61 10.51 6.10 5.54
CA ASP A 61 9.84 4.97 6.19
C ASP A 61 8.44 5.39 6.66
N LEU A 62 7.47 4.46 6.63
CA LEU A 62 6.10 4.72 7.12
C LEU A 62 6.07 5.08 8.62
N LEU A 63 7.02 4.58 9.39
CA LEU A 63 7.12 4.87 10.82
C LEU A 63 7.85 6.18 11.11
N ASP A 64 8.56 6.75 10.14
CA ASP A 64 9.24 8.03 10.26
C ASP A 64 8.40 9.18 9.70
N PHE A 65 7.64 9.81 10.61
CA PHE A 65 6.76 10.95 10.29
C PHE A 65 7.53 12.09 9.61
N ALA A 66 8.73 12.42 10.09
CA ALA A 66 9.52 13.54 9.58
C ALA A 66 9.93 13.34 8.11
N SER A 67 10.30 12.10 7.74
CA SER A 67 10.63 11.79 6.34
C SER A 67 9.41 11.90 5.43
N LEU A 68 8.26 11.40 5.86
CA LEU A 68 7.01 11.47 5.10
C LEU A 68 6.55 12.92 4.92
N GLU A 69 6.54 13.70 6.00
CA GLU A 69 6.19 15.12 5.95
C GLU A 69 7.09 15.88 4.97
N ARG A 70 8.41 15.75 5.12
CA ARG A 70 9.39 16.40 4.24
C ARG A 70 9.14 16.05 2.77
N ILE A 71 8.87 14.78 2.47
CA ILE A 71 8.64 14.30 1.09
C ILE A 71 7.33 14.87 0.54
N ILE A 72 6.22 14.74 1.26
CA ILE A 72 4.90 15.21 0.78
C ILE A 72 4.88 16.73 0.60
N ARG A 73 5.46 17.50 1.54
CA ARG A 73 5.60 18.95 1.43
C ARG A 73 6.41 19.38 0.22
N LYS A 74 7.51 18.66 -0.07
CA LYS A 74 8.39 18.96 -1.21
C LYS A 74 7.72 18.63 -2.54
N ILE A 75 7.07 17.47 -2.65
CA ILE A 75 6.48 16.98 -3.90
C ILE A 75 5.17 17.71 -4.18
N LYS A 76 4.32 17.89 -3.17
CA LYS A 76 2.92 18.31 -3.30
C LYS A 76 2.23 17.45 -4.37
N PRO A 77 2.04 16.15 -4.11
CA PRO A 77 1.52 15.21 -5.10
C PRO A 77 0.05 15.49 -5.43
N ASP A 78 -0.34 15.27 -6.67
CA ASP A 78 -1.75 15.31 -7.08
C ASP A 78 -2.50 14.06 -6.57
N GLU A 79 -1.79 12.92 -6.52
CA GLU A 79 -2.34 11.64 -6.06
C GLU A 79 -1.29 10.89 -5.21
N ILE A 80 -1.76 10.26 -4.12
CA ILE A 80 -0.96 9.44 -3.21
C ILE A 80 -1.60 8.05 -3.15
N TYR A 81 -0.82 7.01 -3.41
CA TYR A 81 -1.24 5.61 -3.31
C TYR A 81 -0.45 4.92 -2.20
N ASN A 82 -1.13 4.41 -1.18
CA ASN A 82 -0.47 3.73 -0.05
C ASN A 82 -0.56 2.22 -0.19
N PHE A 83 0.37 1.61 -0.92
CA PHE A 83 0.53 0.15 -1.00
C PHE A 83 1.58 -0.38 -0.01
N ALA A 84 2.12 0.49 0.87
CA ALA A 84 3.06 0.06 1.89
C ALA A 84 2.32 -0.45 3.11
N ASP A 85 2.65 -1.66 3.54
CA ASP A 85 2.06 -2.30 4.70
C ASP A 85 2.98 -3.38 5.29
N GLN A 86 2.57 -3.94 6.43
CA GLN A 86 2.98 -5.24 6.91
C GLN A 86 1.80 -6.21 6.66
N ASP A 87 1.70 -6.74 5.44
CA ASP A 87 0.52 -7.44 4.92
C ASP A 87 0.43 -8.94 5.27
N HIS A 88 1.43 -9.49 5.98
CA HIS A 88 1.46 -10.88 6.36
C HIS A 88 0.70 -11.13 7.66
N VAL A 89 -0.51 -11.69 7.57
CA VAL A 89 -1.42 -11.90 8.71
C VAL A 89 -0.77 -12.68 9.85
N ARG A 90 -0.03 -13.77 9.54
CA ARG A 90 0.63 -14.58 10.57
C ARG A 90 1.65 -13.79 11.38
N TRP A 91 2.49 -13.01 10.72
CA TRP A 91 3.48 -12.17 11.39
C TRP A 91 2.86 -11.12 12.31
N SER A 92 1.62 -10.70 12.03
CA SER A 92 0.95 -9.73 12.91
C SER A 92 0.71 -10.25 14.32
N PHE A 93 0.73 -11.57 14.54
CA PHE A 93 0.70 -12.18 15.88
C PHE A 93 2.09 -12.19 16.55
N ASP A 94 3.15 -12.34 15.76
CA ASP A 94 4.52 -12.41 16.28
C ASP A 94 5.12 -11.02 16.55
N ILE A 95 4.71 -9.99 15.77
CA ILE A 95 5.18 -8.60 15.86
C ILE A 95 4.00 -7.61 15.93
N PRO A 96 3.09 -7.72 16.93
CA PRO A 96 1.80 -7.02 16.93
C PRO A 96 1.92 -5.49 16.91
N PHE A 97 2.81 -4.92 17.70
CA PHE A 97 3.01 -3.47 17.75
C PHE A 97 3.53 -2.91 16.44
N TYR A 98 4.51 -3.57 15.82
CA TYR A 98 5.03 -3.15 14.52
C TYR A 98 3.94 -3.21 13.46
N SER A 99 3.20 -4.33 13.40
CA SER A 99 2.11 -4.51 12.43
C SER A 99 1.04 -3.43 12.58
N PHE A 100 0.57 -3.17 13.81
CA PHE A 100 -0.44 -2.13 14.04
C PHE A 100 0.09 -0.73 13.71
N ASN A 101 1.34 -0.43 14.06
CA ASN A 101 1.94 0.87 13.77
C ASN A 101 2.06 1.13 12.27
N VAL A 102 2.43 0.13 11.47
CA VAL A 102 2.55 0.25 10.01
C VAL A 102 1.17 0.30 9.35
N THR A 103 0.23 -0.56 9.78
CA THR A 103 -1.07 -0.74 9.10
C THR A 103 -2.09 0.34 9.49
N ALA A 104 -2.06 0.83 10.74
CA ALA A 104 -3.02 1.79 11.26
C ALA A 104 -2.42 3.17 11.52
N ASN A 105 -1.45 3.26 12.45
CA ASN A 105 -0.92 4.55 12.89
C ASN A 105 -0.21 5.31 11.76
N ALA A 106 0.46 4.62 10.85
CA ALA A 106 1.09 5.26 9.70
C ALA A 106 0.05 5.91 8.77
N VAL A 107 -1.12 5.29 8.60
CA VAL A 107 -2.22 5.88 7.81
C VAL A 107 -2.69 7.19 8.43
N ILE A 108 -2.92 7.21 9.75
CA ILE A 108 -3.32 8.44 10.47
C ILE A 108 -2.26 9.53 10.30
N LYS A 109 -0.98 9.19 10.42
CA LYS A 109 0.13 10.13 10.19
C LYS A 109 0.12 10.72 8.79
N ILE A 110 -0.09 9.87 7.77
CA ILE A 110 -0.18 10.32 6.37
C ILE A 110 -1.37 11.27 6.19
N LEU A 111 -2.53 10.95 6.76
CA LEU A 111 -3.73 11.79 6.71
C LEU A 111 -3.50 13.15 7.38
N GLU A 112 -2.82 13.21 8.53
CA GLU A 112 -2.42 14.46 9.17
C GLU A 112 -1.49 15.30 8.30
N ILE A 113 -0.52 14.66 7.63
CA ILE A 113 0.38 15.36 6.71
C ILE A 113 -0.41 15.90 5.51
N ILE A 114 -1.30 15.10 4.92
CA ILE A 114 -2.13 15.52 3.78
C ILE A 114 -3.00 16.72 4.19
N LYS A 115 -3.70 16.62 5.30
CA LYS A 115 -4.55 17.68 5.84
C LYS A 115 -3.80 19.00 5.96
N ASN A 116 -2.60 18.96 6.52
CA ASN A 116 -1.84 20.17 6.85
C ASN A 116 -1.05 20.76 5.67
N TYR A 117 -0.58 19.92 4.72
CA TYR A 117 0.40 20.34 3.73
C TYR A 117 0.03 20.10 2.27
N SER A 118 -0.98 19.23 2.02
CA SER A 118 -1.38 18.88 0.65
C SER A 118 -2.88 18.49 0.56
N PRO A 119 -3.80 19.33 1.09
CA PRO A 119 -5.24 18.99 1.24
C PRO A 119 -5.93 18.69 -0.10
N GLU A 120 -5.39 19.19 -1.21
CA GLU A 120 -5.90 18.93 -2.55
C GLU A 120 -5.50 17.55 -3.12
N SER A 121 -4.53 16.86 -2.49
CA SER A 121 -4.10 15.53 -2.92
C SER A 121 -5.23 14.51 -2.79
N LYS A 122 -5.39 13.67 -3.81
CA LYS A 122 -6.22 12.48 -3.70
C LYS A 122 -5.43 11.37 -3.03
N PHE A 123 -5.96 10.79 -1.98
CA PHE A 123 -5.34 9.68 -1.24
C PHE A 123 -6.09 8.39 -1.48
N PHE A 124 -5.36 7.34 -1.89
CA PHE A 124 -5.90 5.99 -2.04
C PHE A 124 -5.33 5.06 -0.98
N GLN A 125 -6.22 4.41 -0.22
CA GLN A 125 -5.89 3.43 0.82
C GLN A 125 -6.53 2.08 0.51
N PRO A 126 -5.74 1.01 0.26
CA PRO A 126 -6.27 -0.34 0.17
C PRO A 126 -6.60 -0.88 1.56
N TYR A 127 -7.80 -1.40 1.68
CA TYR A 127 -8.26 -2.17 2.83
C TYR A 127 -8.13 -3.67 2.57
N SER A 128 -8.66 -4.52 3.44
CA SER A 128 -8.53 -5.96 3.30
C SER A 128 -9.83 -6.67 3.63
N SER A 129 -10.16 -7.72 2.88
CA SER A 129 -11.25 -8.65 3.21
C SER A 129 -11.09 -9.31 4.59
N ASN A 130 -9.88 -9.36 5.14
CA ASN A 130 -9.64 -9.83 6.51
C ASN A 130 -10.37 -9.00 7.59
N MET A 131 -10.80 -7.76 7.27
CA MET A 131 -11.61 -6.93 8.17
C MET A 131 -12.95 -7.59 8.50
N PHE A 132 -13.53 -8.39 7.60
CA PHE A 132 -14.79 -9.10 7.82
C PHE A 132 -14.67 -10.27 8.80
N GLY A 133 -13.45 -10.78 9.05
CA GLY A 133 -13.22 -11.91 9.95
C GLY A 133 -13.98 -13.17 9.51
N ASN A 134 -14.63 -13.84 10.46
CA ASN A 134 -15.50 -14.98 10.19
C ASN A 134 -16.89 -14.51 9.82
N SER A 135 -17.06 -13.97 8.62
CA SER A 135 -18.37 -13.58 8.12
C SER A 135 -19.31 -14.79 8.03
N ILE A 136 -20.56 -14.61 8.47
CA ILE A 136 -21.63 -15.60 8.35
C ILE A 136 -22.15 -15.63 6.91
N ASN A 137 -22.01 -14.52 6.19
CA ASN A 137 -22.52 -14.37 4.84
C ASN A 137 -21.58 -15.02 3.82
N LYS A 138 -22.16 -15.77 2.87
CA LYS A 138 -21.40 -16.38 1.76
C LYS A 138 -20.86 -15.33 0.77
N LYS A 139 -21.50 -14.17 0.70
CA LYS A 139 -21.11 -13.04 -0.14
C LYS A 139 -20.96 -11.82 0.77
N GLN A 140 -19.87 -11.14 0.64
CA GLN A 140 -19.52 -9.93 1.40
C GLN A 140 -19.67 -8.72 0.50
N ASP A 141 -20.18 -7.64 1.05
CA ASP A 141 -20.28 -6.32 0.42
C ASP A 141 -19.81 -5.21 1.39
N GLU A 142 -19.88 -3.97 0.96
CA GLU A 142 -19.41 -2.82 1.72
C GLU A 142 -20.31 -2.48 2.93
N LEU A 143 -21.49 -3.10 3.06
CA LEU A 143 -22.43 -2.89 4.16
C LEU A 143 -22.24 -3.92 5.29
N GLU A 144 -21.44 -4.95 5.04
CA GLU A 144 -21.18 -5.98 6.04
C GLU A 144 -20.35 -5.44 7.21
N LYS A 145 -20.69 -5.85 8.42
CA LYS A 145 -19.98 -5.43 9.64
C LYS A 145 -18.58 -6.04 9.68
N PHE A 146 -17.60 -5.23 10.04
CA PHE A 146 -16.24 -5.71 10.29
C PHE A 146 -16.14 -6.43 11.63
N SER A 147 -15.45 -7.57 11.62
CA SER A 147 -15.16 -8.41 12.79
C SER A 147 -13.71 -8.92 12.74
N PRO A 148 -12.71 -8.02 12.86
CA PRO A 148 -11.30 -8.36 12.65
C PRO A 148 -10.82 -9.39 13.67
N LEU A 149 -10.09 -10.43 13.21
CA LEU A 149 -9.56 -11.53 14.00
C LEU A 149 -8.03 -11.61 14.04
N SER A 150 -7.36 -10.55 13.62
CA SER A 150 -5.89 -10.42 13.72
C SER A 150 -5.50 -8.97 13.94
N ILE A 151 -4.28 -8.72 14.41
CA ILE A 151 -3.75 -7.35 14.55
C ILE A 151 -3.67 -6.65 13.20
N TYR A 152 -3.33 -7.37 12.13
CA TYR A 152 -3.39 -6.86 10.76
C TYR A 152 -4.80 -6.40 10.37
N ALA A 153 -5.81 -7.28 10.56
CA ALA A 153 -7.19 -6.96 10.25
C ALA A 153 -7.73 -5.80 11.09
N LEU A 154 -7.39 -5.76 12.38
CA LEU A 154 -7.71 -4.65 13.27
C LEU A 154 -7.08 -3.35 12.78
N GLY A 155 -5.80 -3.38 12.38
CA GLY A 155 -5.11 -2.23 11.80
C GLY A 155 -5.79 -1.72 10.52
N LYS A 156 -6.18 -2.61 9.61
CA LYS A 156 -6.94 -2.26 8.39
C LYS A 156 -8.29 -1.65 8.70
N THR A 157 -9.01 -2.19 9.70
CA THR A 157 -10.29 -1.65 10.17
C THR A 157 -10.11 -0.24 10.78
N THR A 158 -9.08 -0.05 11.58
CA THR A 158 -8.73 1.27 12.13
C THR A 158 -8.41 2.27 11.02
N ALA A 159 -7.61 1.87 10.03
CA ALA A 159 -7.29 2.71 8.87
C ALA A 159 -8.55 3.08 8.06
N TYR A 160 -9.50 2.14 7.91
CA TYR A 160 -10.77 2.37 7.24
C TYR A 160 -11.57 3.48 7.94
N TYR A 161 -11.81 3.34 9.25
CA TYR A 161 -12.56 4.35 10.00
C TYR A 161 -11.82 5.69 10.10
N ALA A 162 -10.50 5.68 10.22
CA ALA A 162 -9.70 6.90 10.16
C ALA A 162 -9.90 7.61 8.81
N CYS A 163 -9.82 6.90 7.69
CA CYS A 163 -10.04 7.46 6.37
C CYS A 163 -11.45 8.05 6.21
N GLN A 164 -12.48 7.36 6.70
CA GLN A 164 -13.85 7.89 6.68
C GLN A 164 -13.96 9.17 7.51
N MET A 165 -13.47 9.17 8.74
CA MET A 165 -13.50 10.33 9.62
C MET A 165 -12.79 11.54 8.99
N TYR A 166 -11.58 11.34 8.44
CA TYR A 166 -10.85 12.45 7.80
C TYR A 166 -11.54 12.97 6.53
N LYS A 167 -12.21 12.09 5.78
CA LYS A 167 -13.02 12.49 4.65
C LYS A 167 -14.23 13.32 5.06
N GLU A 168 -14.95 12.91 6.10
CA GLU A 168 -16.17 13.56 6.56
C GLU A 168 -15.88 14.87 7.32
N VAL A 169 -14.94 14.84 8.26
CA VAL A 169 -14.66 15.96 9.17
C VAL A 169 -13.79 17.03 8.51
N TYR A 170 -12.81 16.62 7.70
CA TYR A 170 -11.83 17.55 7.11
C TYR A 170 -12.00 17.73 5.59
N GLY A 171 -12.94 17.05 4.96
CA GLY A 171 -13.19 17.15 3.52
C GLY A 171 -12.08 16.63 2.63
N LEU A 172 -11.19 15.76 3.14
CA LEU A 172 -10.09 15.21 2.36
C LEU A 172 -10.60 14.30 1.22
N LYS A 173 -9.89 14.33 0.09
CA LYS A 173 -10.21 13.52 -1.10
C LYS A 173 -9.68 12.10 -0.94
N ILE A 174 -10.35 11.28 -0.13
CA ILE A 174 -9.93 9.92 0.21
C ILE A 174 -10.76 8.90 -0.56
N TYR A 175 -10.09 7.91 -1.12
CA TYR A 175 -10.65 6.78 -1.85
C TYR A 175 -10.07 5.49 -1.28
N GLY A 176 -10.84 4.43 -1.27
CA GLY A 176 -10.38 3.13 -0.81
C GLY A 176 -11.04 1.99 -1.54
N ALA A 177 -10.45 0.81 -1.46
CA ALA A 177 -11.02 -0.43 -1.95
C ALA A 177 -10.70 -1.57 -1.00
N ILE A 178 -11.64 -2.49 -0.80
CA ILE A 178 -11.45 -3.69 -0.01
C ILE A 178 -10.83 -4.74 -0.92
N PHE A 179 -9.56 -5.05 -0.70
CA PHE A 179 -8.83 -6.02 -1.48
C PHE A 179 -9.05 -7.43 -0.94
N TYR A 180 -9.34 -8.33 -1.84
CA TYR A 180 -9.22 -9.78 -1.64
C TYR A 180 -7.85 -10.24 -2.12
N ASN A 181 -7.53 -11.52 -1.88
CA ASN A 181 -6.28 -12.09 -2.36
C ASN A 181 -6.17 -11.94 -3.88
N HIS A 182 -5.06 -11.44 -4.34
CA HIS A 182 -4.76 -11.25 -5.75
C HIS A 182 -3.29 -11.56 -6.02
N GLU A 183 -3.05 -12.18 -7.14
CA GLU A 183 -1.79 -12.80 -7.47
C GLU A 183 -1.16 -12.18 -8.73
N SER A 184 0.15 -12.34 -8.83
CA SER A 184 0.90 -11.97 -10.04
C SER A 184 2.19 -12.79 -10.13
N GLU A 185 2.91 -12.64 -11.24
CA GLU A 185 4.21 -13.27 -11.48
C GLU A 185 5.30 -12.82 -10.50
N ILE A 186 5.12 -11.69 -9.82
CA ILE A 186 6.06 -11.18 -8.80
C ILE A 186 5.60 -11.40 -7.37
N ARG A 187 4.53 -12.18 -7.14
CA ARG A 187 4.09 -12.53 -5.79
C ARG A 187 5.22 -13.23 -5.03
N PRO A 188 5.55 -12.85 -3.78
CA PRO A 188 6.58 -13.53 -2.99
C PRO A 188 6.28 -15.02 -2.77
N GLU A 189 7.34 -15.84 -2.71
CA GLU A 189 7.23 -17.30 -2.66
C GLU A 189 6.65 -17.85 -1.35
N GLU A 190 6.63 -17.07 -0.29
CA GLU A 190 6.01 -17.41 0.99
C GLU A 190 4.48 -17.52 0.93
N TYR A 191 3.86 -16.90 -0.09
CA TYR A 191 2.42 -16.96 -0.29
C TYR A 191 2.00 -18.27 -0.98
N VAL A 192 0.87 -18.82 -0.53
CA VAL A 192 0.43 -20.19 -0.88
C VAL A 192 0.34 -20.43 -2.38
N THR A 193 -0.24 -19.52 -3.13
CA THR A 193 -0.42 -19.65 -4.59
C THR A 193 0.92 -19.71 -5.32
N ARG A 194 1.84 -18.78 -4.98
CA ARG A 194 3.18 -18.77 -5.59
C ARG A 194 3.99 -20.00 -5.19
N LYS A 195 3.87 -20.45 -3.93
CA LYS A 195 4.50 -21.67 -3.44
C LYS A 195 4.04 -22.89 -4.24
N ILE A 196 2.73 -23.03 -4.47
CA ILE A 196 2.15 -24.12 -5.25
C ILE A 196 2.65 -24.09 -6.69
N THR A 197 2.49 -22.96 -7.38
CA THR A 197 2.87 -22.83 -8.80
C THR A 197 4.37 -23.08 -9.04
N LYS A 198 5.22 -22.59 -8.12
CA LYS A 198 6.65 -22.83 -8.19
C LYS A 198 7.02 -24.29 -7.93
N SER A 199 6.35 -24.95 -6.96
CA SER A 199 6.56 -26.38 -6.69
C SER A 199 6.15 -27.25 -7.87
N VAL A 200 5.01 -26.97 -8.50
CA VAL A 200 4.57 -27.67 -9.72
C VAL A 200 5.58 -27.51 -10.85
N ALA A 201 6.08 -26.29 -11.07
CA ALA A 201 7.09 -26.05 -12.10
C ALA A 201 8.39 -26.81 -11.81
N ARG A 202 8.85 -26.84 -10.55
CA ARG A 202 10.04 -27.62 -10.16
C ARG A 202 9.86 -29.11 -10.40
N ILE A 203 8.73 -29.69 -10.02
CA ILE A 203 8.43 -31.11 -10.25
C ILE A 203 8.43 -31.40 -11.75
N PHE A 204 7.77 -30.56 -12.55
CA PHE A 204 7.72 -30.73 -14.00
C PHE A 204 9.11 -30.73 -14.66
N TYR A 205 10.03 -29.89 -14.17
CA TYR A 205 11.40 -29.81 -14.70
C TYR A 205 12.40 -30.73 -13.96
N GLY A 206 11.95 -31.64 -13.10
CA GLY A 206 12.81 -32.58 -12.37
C GLY A 206 13.76 -31.93 -11.34
N LYS A 207 13.33 -30.82 -10.74
CA LYS A 207 14.14 -30.03 -9.78
C LYS A 207 13.56 -30.07 -8.39
#